data_b92cc2ec73290fd3c82cb892da2f3cbb
#
_entry.id   b92cc2ec73290fd3c82cb892da2f3cbb
#
_cell.length_a   1.000
_cell.length_b   1.000
_cell.length_c   1.000
_cell.angle_alpha   90.00
_cell.angle_beta   90.00
_cell.angle_gamma   90.00
#
_symmetry.space_group_name_H-M   'P 1'
#
loop_
_entity.id
_entity.type
_entity.pdbx_description
1 polymer ?
#
loop_
_entity_poly.entity_id
_entity_poly.type
_entity_poly.pdbx_seq_one_letter_code
_entity_poly.pdbx_strand_id
1 'polypeptide(L)'
;MNIILFSRKQVNHRPEQLRSMLSTIESLGLGYTMNEELASVVHSLLGIDIEAEKIFHHLPHFTGDDVVVTYGGDGTLLEAVGMLGGRPTPVVGINCGRLGYLTADDGDGIELLFERIADRELSFEHRSMLRIEGDFVGDDNCLALNEVAIHRHGATMVSVETLINGNTVATYHGDGLVVSTPTGSTAYSLSAGGPVVDPACRCFVLSPLAPHNLTMRPVVVPDSSHITLRLNSRG
;
A
#
# COMPACT_ATOMS: atom_id res chain seq x y z
N MET A 1 -9.91 21.07 -6.47
CA MET A 1 -9.29 19.71 -6.53
C MET A 1 -7.83 19.89 -6.86
N ASN A 2 -6.95 19.28 -6.12
CA ASN A 2 -5.51 19.30 -6.36
C ASN A 2 -5.02 17.85 -6.56
N ILE A 3 -4.13 17.64 -7.53
CA ILE A 3 -3.51 16.35 -7.80
C ILE A 3 -2.21 16.27 -7.00
N ILE A 4 -2.06 15.23 -6.20
CA ILE A 4 -0.86 14.99 -5.43
C ILE A 4 -0.09 13.88 -6.12
N LEU A 5 0.95 14.25 -6.87
CA LEU A 5 1.79 13.34 -7.61
C LEU A 5 2.88 12.77 -6.70
N PHE A 6 3.00 11.46 -6.68
CA PHE A 6 3.99 10.77 -5.88
C PHE A 6 4.73 9.70 -6.69
N SER A 7 6.04 9.70 -6.62
CA SER A 7 6.88 8.66 -7.19
C SER A 7 8.15 8.46 -6.37
N ARG A 8 8.82 7.33 -6.59
CA ARG A 8 10.10 6.98 -5.96
C ARG A 8 11.23 7.21 -6.95
N LYS A 9 12.40 7.58 -6.46
CA LYS A 9 13.58 7.82 -7.29
C LYS A 9 14.02 6.56 -8.07
N GLN A 10 13.85 5.39 -7.50
CA GLN A 10 14.31 4.10 -8.06
C GLN A 10 13.31 3.44 -9.00
N VAL A 11 12.43 4.20 -9.60
CA VAL A 11 11.44 3.72 -10.57
C VAL A 11 11.97 3.92 -11.98
N ASN A 12 11.63 3.04 -12.90
CA ASN A 12 11.97 3.19 -14.33
C ASN A 12 11.00 4.18 -15.00
N HIS A 13 11.22 5.46 -14.79
CA HIS A 13 10.38 6.51 -15.33
C HIS A 13 10.48 6.60 -16.85
N ARG A 14 9.33 6.76 -17.51
CA ARG A 14 9.23 6.93 -18.97
C ARG A 14 9.03 8.41 -19.31
N PRO A 15 10.00 9.06 -19.98
CA PRO A 15 9.94 10.51 -20.26
C PRO A 15 8.67 10.94 -21.00
N GLU A 16 8.21 10.13 -21.96
CA GLU A 16 7.01 10.43 -22.73
C GLU A 16 5.73 10.44 -21.87
N GLN A 17 5.60 9.44 -20.99
CA GLN A 17 4.47 9.37 -20.05
C GLN A 17 4.48 10.51 -19.05
N LEU A 18 5.65 10.88 -18.51
CA LEU A 18 5.78 12.03 -17.60
C LEU A 18 5.40 13.32 -18.30
N ARG A 19 5.83 13.50 -19.56
CA ARG A 19 5.46 14.68 -20.36
C ARG A 19 3.97 14.73 -20.63
N SER A 20 3.35 13.61 -21.06
CA SER A 20 1.91 13.49 -21.28
C SER A 20 1.14 13.81 -20.00
N MET A 21 1.54 13.23 -18.87
CA MET A 21 0.93 13.46 -17.56
C MET A 21 0.92 14.96 -17.21
N LEU A 22 2.05 15.63 -17.26
CA LEU A 22 2.15 17.05 -16.90
C LEU A 22 1.38 17.92 -17.88
N SER A 23 1.51 17.69 -19.19
CA SER A 23 0.80 18.47 -20.19
C SER A 23 -0.72 18.31 -20.08
N THR A 24 -1.20 17.12 -19.74
CA THR A 24 -2.64 16.87 -19.56
C THR A 24 -3.18 17.60 -18.33
N ILE A 25 -2.48 17.50 -17.20
CA ILE A 25 -2.84 18.22 -15.97
C ILE A 25 -2.95 19.73 -16.24
N GLU A 26 -1.96 20.30 -16.93
CA GLU A 26 -1.93 21.71 -17.27
C GLU A 26 -3.05 22.10 -18.25
N SER A 27 -3.30 21.30 -19.29
CA SER A 27 -4.35 21.56 -20.28
C SER A 27 -5.76 21.54 -19.69
N LEU A 28 -5.97 20.70 -18.67
CA LEU A 28 -7.23 20.60 -17.93
C LEU A 28 -7.35 21.66 -16.82
N GLY A 29 -6.33 22.49 -16.61
CA GLY A 29 -6.32 23.52 -15.57
C GLY A 29 -6.36 22.95 -14.15
N LEU A 30 -5.89 21.73 -13.95
CA LEU A 30 -5.82 21.08 -12.63
C LEU A 30 -4.61 21.60 -11.86
N GLY A 31 -4.82 21.92 -10.58
CA GLY A 31 -3.71 22.18 -9.66
C GLY A 31 -2.99 20.89 -9.33
N TYR A 32 -1.65 20.95 -9.18
CA TYR A 32 -0.90 19.80 -8.71
C TYR A 32 0.25 20.19 -7.78
N THR A 33 0.63 19.24 -6.95
CA THR A 33 1.88 19.23 -6.19
C THR A 33 2.57 17.88 -6.38
N MET A 34 3.88 17.81 -6.23
CA MET A 34 4.62 16.56 -6.33
C MET A 34 5.71 16.43 -5.27
N ASN A 35 6.09 15.20 -4.95
CA ASN A 35 7.21 14.97 -4.04
C ASN A 35 8.56 15.34 -4.70
N GLU A 36 9.55 15.65 -3.87
CA GLU A 36 10.88 16.08 -4.30
C GLU A 36 11.54 15.09 -5.25
N GLU A 37 11.39 13.79 -5.00
CA GLU A 37 11.96 12.75 -5.85
C GLU A 37 11.42 12.82 -7.27
N LEU A 38 10.09 12.99 -7.43
CA LEU A 38 9.47 13.11 -8.75
C LEU A 38 9.88 14.43 -9.43
N ALA A 39 9.94 15.54 -8.70
CA ALA A 39 10.41 16.81 -9.24
C ALA A 39 11.86 16.72 -9.77
N SER A 40 12.74 16.05 -9.02
CA SER A 40 14.12 15.78 -9.45
C SER A 40 14.18 14.91 -10.71
N VAL A 41 13.30 13.91 -10.83
CA VAL A 41 13.21 13.06 -12.03
C VAL A 41 12.69 13.85 -13.23
N VAL A 42 11.66 14.68 -13.05
CA VAL A 42 11.10 15.55 -14.10
C VAL A 42 12.17 16.48 -14.62
N HIS A 43 12.91 17.15 -13.74
CA HIS A 43 14.04 17.99 -14.14
C HIS A 43 15.09 17.19 -14.94
N SER A 44 15.50 16.03 -14.42
CA SER A 44 16.56 15.22 -15.04
C SER A 44 16.19 14.67 -16.42
N LEU A 45 14.92 14.22 -16.59
CA LEU A 45 14.48 13.56 -17.83
C LEU A 45 13.88 14.50 -18.86
N LEU A 46 13.23 15.58 -18.41
CA LEU A 46 12.48 16.48 -19.28
C LEU A 46 13.11 17.87 -19.40
N GLY A 47 14.06 18.23 -18.52
CA GLY A 47 14.61 19.57 -18.43
C GLY A 47 13.60 20.62 -17.94
N ILE A 48 12.55 20.18 -17.24
CA ILE A 48 11.49 21.06 -16.70
C ILE A 48 11.77 21.32 -15.23
N ASP A 49 11.87 22.61 -14.87
CA ASP A 49 11.95 23.04 -13.48
C ASP A 49 10.55 23.19 -12.89
N ILE A 50 10.32 22.50 -11.78
CA ILE A 50 9.06 22.59 -11.04
C ILE A 50 9.18 23.70 -9.99
N GLU A 51 8.17 24.58 -9.94
CA GLU A 51 8.11 25.68 -8.97
C GLU A 51 8.17 25.13 -7.53
N ALA A 52 8.98 25.76 -6.66
CA ALA A 52 9.21 25.28 -5.29
C ALA A 52 7.90 25.12 -4.48
N GLU A 53 6.91 25.92 -4.77
CA GLU A 53 5.58 25.88 -4.12
C GLU A 53 4.77 24.62 -4.48
N LYS A 54 5.12 23.99 -5.59
CA LYS A 54 4.50 22.72 -6.05
C LYS A 54 5.27 21.48 -5.57
N ILE A 55 6.37 21.66 -4.83
CA ILE A 55 7.18 20.55 -4.32
C ILE A 55 6.91 20.37 -2.84
N PHE A 56 6.58 19.15 -2.42
CA PHE A 56 6.44 18.83 -1.02
C PHE A 56 7.52 17.83 -0.54
N HIS A 57 8.01 18.05 0.67
CA HIS A 57 8.94 17.16 1.40
C HIS A 57 8.18 16.29 2.42
N HIS A 58 7.06 16.79 2.92
CA HIS A 58 6.12 16.09 3.79
C HIS A 58 4.75 16.18 3.15
N LEU A 59 3.92 15.14 3.34
CA LEU A 59 2.59 15.13 2.75
C LEU A 59 1.84 16.44 3.04
N PRO A 60 1.30 17.09 2.01
CA PRO A 60 0.54 18.32 2.19
C PRO A 60 -0.73 18.08 3.01
N HIS A 61 -1.35 19.16 3.48
CA HIS A 61 -2.70 19.06 4.01
C HIS A 61 -3.65 18.66 2.90
N PHE A 62 -4.31 17.50 3.07
CA PHE A 62 -5.34 17.03 2.14
C PHE A 62 -6.65 17.78 2.38
N THR A 63 -7.28 18.17 1.29
CA THR A 63 -8.67 18.61 1.26
C THR A 63 -9.56 17.44 0.82
N GLY A 64 -10.87 17.52 1.06
CA GLY A 64 -11.78 16.42 0.68
C GLY A 64 -11.87 16.15 -0.83
N ASP A 65 -11.32 17.04 -1.65
CA ASP A 65 -11.36 16.96 -3.12
C ASP A 65 -10.00 16.54 -3.74
N ASP A 66 -9.00 16.21 -2.93
CA ASP A 66 -7.69 15.84 -3.45
C ASP A 66 -7.61 14.39 -3.86
N VAL A 67 -6.78 14.10 -4.88
CA VAL A 67 -6.50 12.74 -5.36
C VAL A 67 -4.98 12.53 -5.38
N VAL A 68 -4.53 11.44 -4.80
CA VAL A 68 -3.13 11.02 -4.88
C VAL A 68 -2.95 10.16 -6.13
N VAL A 69 -2.06 10.58 -7.01
CA VAL A 69 -1.67 9.83 -8.20
C VAL A 69 -0.24 9.35 -8.02
N THR A 70 -0.04 8.04 -7.92
CA THR A 70 1.28 7.45 -7.82
C THR A 70 1.78 7.04 -9.21
N TYR A 71 3.01 7.40 -9.54
CA TYR A 71 3.66 6.99 -10.76
C TYR A 71 4.78 5.99 -10.44
N GLY A 72 4.51 4.72 -10.71
CA GLY A 72 5.41 3.61 -10.33
C GLY A 72 4.71 2.27 -10.35
N GLY A 73 5.24 1.30 -9.62
CA GLY A 73 4.58 0.01 -9.37
C GLY A 73 3.87 -0.02 -8.03
N ASP A 74 3.37 -1.21 -7.65
CA ASP A 74 2.65 -1.44 -6.39
C ASP A 74 3.40 -0.93 -5.16
N GLY A 75 4.72 -1.09 -5.09
CA GLY A 75 5.53 -0.58 -3.98
C GLY A 75 5.47 0.94 -3.81
N THR A 76 5.31 1.70 -4.90
CA THR A 76 5.15 3.17 -4.85
C THR A 76 3.77 3.52 -4.29
N LEU A 77 2.74 2.80 -4.69
CA LEU A 77 1.39 2.99 -4.18
C LEU A 77 1.30 2.64 -2.69
N LEU A 78 1.90 1.53 -2.27
CA LEU A 78 1.94 1.12 -0.85
C LEU A 78 2.62 2.17 0.03
N GLU A 79 3.71 2.78 -0.43
CA GLU A 79 4.39 3.85 0.29
C GLU A 79 3.51 5.10 0.42
N ALA A 80 2.88 5.53 -0.66
CA ALA A 80 1.95 6.65 -0.65
C ALA A 80 0.77 6.41 0.33
N VAL A 81 0.18 5.20 0.31
CA VAL A 81 -0.90 4.82 1.24
C VAL A 81 -0.41 4.84 2.69
N GLY A 82 0.79 4.33 2.97
CA GLY A 82 1.40 4.40 4.30
C GLY A 82 1.52 5.85 4.80
N MET A 83 1.97 6.76 3.94
CA MET A 83 2.11 8.19 4.26
C MET A 83 0.75 8.86 4.54
N LEU A 84 -0.35 8.39 3.95
CA LEU A 84 -1.69 8.92 4.20
C LEU A 84 -2.17 8.72 5.65
N GLY A 85 -1.62 7.76 6.39
CA GLY A 85 -1.97 7.54 7.79
C GLY A 85 -3.45 7.26 8.04
N GLY A 86 -4.13 6.61 7.09
CA GLY A 86 -5.56 6.26 7.16
C GLY A 86 -6.51 7.40 6.80
N ARG A 87 -6.04 8.50 6.24
CA ARG A 87 -6.91 9.55 5.68
C ARG A 87 -7.69 8.99 4.48
N PRO A 88 -8.97 9.32 4.34
CA PRO A 88 -9.83 8.80 3.26
C PRO A 88 -9.59 9.55 1.94
N THR A 89 -8.34 9.70 1.53
CA THR A 89 -7.96 10.34 0.28
C THR A 89 -7.87 9.28 -0.81
N PRO A 90 -8.54 9.45 -1.95
CA PRO A 90 -8.43 8.53 -3.07
C PRO A 90 -7.00 8.42 -3.58
N VAL A 91 -6.59 7.19 -3.90
CA VAL A 91 -5.28 6.90 -4.47
C VAL A 91 -5.46 6.13 -5.77
N VAL A 92 -4.77 6.54 -6.82
CA VAL A 92 -4.68 5.81 -8.08
C VAL A 92 -3.23 5.63 -8.48
N GLY A 93 -2.87 4.43 -8.95
CA GLY A 93 -1.51 4.11 -9.40
C GLY A 93 -1.41 4.04 -10.92
N ILE A 94 -0.50 4.81 -11.50
CA ILE A 94 -0.09 4.69 -12.90
C ILE A 94 1.15 3.78 -12.92
N ASN A 95 1.05 2.67 -13.65
CA ASN A 95 2.15 1.72 -13.79
C ASN A 95 3.16 2.22 -14.84
N CYS A 96 4.42 2.23 -14.48
CA CYS A 96 5.51 2.56 -15.41
C CYS A 96 6.45 1.37 -15.70
N GLY A 97 6.04 0.16 -15.32
CA GLY A 97 6.86 -1.05 -15.46
C GLY A 97 6.04 -2.31 -15.77
N ARG A 98 6.29 -3.37 -15.01
CA ARG A 98 5.48 -4.59 -15.09
C ARG A 98 4.16 -4.35 -14.39
N LEU A 99 3.07 -4.81 -15.00
CA LEU A 99 1.73 -4.75 -14.42
C LEU A 99 1.74 -5.32 -12.99
N GLY A 100 1.23 -4.54 -12.05
CA GLY A 100 1.03 -4.92 -10.66
C GLY A 100 -0.42 -5.33 -10.38
N TYR A 101 -0.71 -5.61 -9.12
CA TYR A 101 -2.07 -5.91 -8.66
C TYR A 101 -2.85 -4.66 -8.21
N LEU A 102 -2.13 -3.55 -7.94
CA LEU A 102 -2.70 -2.33 -7.37
C LEU A 102 -2.69 -1.15 -8.35
N THR A 103 -1.79 -1.18 -9.32
CA THR A 103 -1.64 -0.09 -10.28
C THR A 103 -2.49 -0.36 -11.52
N ALA A 104 -3.10 0.69 -12.06
CA ALA A 104 -3.80 0.64 -13.34
C ALA A 104 -2.81 0.37 -14.49
N ASP A 105 -3.34 -0.12 -15.61
CA ASP A 105 -2.56 -0.48 -16.78
C ASP A 105 -1.72 0.69 -17.32
N ASP A 106 -0.73 0.38 -18.11
CA ASP A 106 0.46 1.15 -18.45
C ASP A 106 0.25 2.34 -19.37
N GLY A 107 -0.48 3.31 -18.92
CA GLY A 107 -0.29 4.65 -19.45
C GLY A 107 -0.83 4.95 -20.86
N ASP A 108 -1.47 4.01 -21.56
CA ASP A 108 -2.24 4.32 -22.77
C ASP A 108 -3.54 5.11 -22.45
N GLY A 109 -3.83 5.26 -21.16
CA GLY A 109 -5.01 5.96 -20.64
C GLY A 109 -4.68 7.11 -19.68
N ILE A 110 -3.46 7.65 -19.67
CA ILE A 110 -3.09 8.75 -18.78
C ILE A 110 -4.00 9.97 -18.98
N GLU A 111 -4.21 10.37 -20.21
CA GLU A 111 -5.07 11.49 -20.57
C GLU A 111 -6.50 11.25 -20.07
N LEU A 112 -7.07 10.09 -20.39
CA LEU A 112 -8.42 9.72 -19.98
C LEU A 112 -8.56 9.64 -18.45
N LEU A 113 -7.52 9.19 -17.74
CA LEU A 113 -7.52 9.18 -16.29
C LEU A 113 -7.69 10.60 -15.73
N PHE A 114 -6.87 11.55 -16.20
CA PHE A 114 -6.94 12.93 -15.73
C PHE A 114 -8.21 13.66 -16.17
N GLU A 115 -8.75 13.36 -17.34
CA GLU A 115 -10.07 13.84 -17.78
C GLU A 115 -11.16 13.38 -16.79
N ARG A 116 -11.20 12.08 -16.46
CA ARG A 116 -12.17 11.54 -15.48
C ARG A 116 -11.98 12.12 -14.07
N ILE A 117 -10.73 12.38 -13.67
CA ILE A 117 -10.47 13.07 -12.41
C ILE A 117 -11.04 14.49 -12.46
N ALA A 118 -10.81 15.23 -13.55
CA ALA A 118 -11.33 16.59 -13.73
C ALA A 118 -12.86 16.65 -13.72
N ASP A 119 -13.49 15.69 -14.39
CA ASP A 119 -14.96 15.59 -14.52
C ASP A 119 -15.62 14.96 -13.27
N ARG A 120 -14.82 14.50 -12.29
CA ARG A 120 -15.27 13.77 -11.08
C ARG A 120 -16.00 12.46 -11.40
N GLU A 121 -15.69 11.85 -12.52
CA GLU A 121 -16.25 10.58 -12.98
C GLU A 121 -15.40 9.40 -12.49
N LEU A 122 -15.22 9.29 -11.16
CA LEU A 122 -14.42 8.25 -10.54
C LEU A 122 -15.29 7.22 -9.82
N SER A 123 -14.98 5.95 -10.03
CA SER A 123 -15.47 4.86 -9.18
C SER A 123 -14.41 4.52 -8.14
N PHE A 124 -14.84 4.31 -6.89
CA PHE A 124 -13.92 4.01 -5.79
C PHE A 124 -14.05 2.56 -5.34
N GLU A 125 -12.92 1.93 -5.14
CA GLU A 125 -12.80 0.65 -4.45
C GLU A 125 -12.33 0.88 -3.01
N HIS A 126 -13.06 0.34 -2.05
CA HIS A 126 -12.66 0.39 -0.65
C HIS A 126 -11.81 -0.83 -0.31
N ARG A 127 -10.67 -0.62 0.32
CA ARG A 127 -9.74 -1.67 0.72
C ARG A 127 -9.64 -1.72 2.24
N SER A 128 -9.75 -2.94 2.80
CA SER A 128 -9.46 -3.16 4.22
C SER A 128 -7.98 -2.91 4.51
N MET A 129 -7.68 -2.34 5.67
CA MET A 129 -6.32 -2.14 6.17
C MET A 129 -6.17 -2.74 7.56
N LEU A 130 -4.99 -3.22 7.89
CA LEU A 130 -4.62 -3.60 9.25
C LEU A 130 -4.13 -2.38 10.01
N ARG A 131 -4.65 -2.16 11.21
CA ARG A 131 -4.10 -1.25 12.20
C ARG A 131 -3.29 -2.05 13.20
N ILE A 132 -2.06 -1.63 13.45
CA ILE A 132 -1.14 -2.32 14.35
C ILE A 132 -0.98 -1.47 15.61
N GLU A 133 -1.17 -2.12 16.75
CA GLU A 133 -0.97 -1.52 18.07
C GLU A 133 -0.07 -2.45 18.90
N GLY A 134 0.79 -1.90 19.75
CA GLY A 134 1.66 -2.70 20.62
C GLY A 134 2.80 -1.89 21.22
N ASP A 135 3.44 -2.42 22.24
CA ASP A 135 4.51 -1.74 23.01
C ASP A 135 5.77 -1.41 22.18
N PHE A 136 5.92 -2.06 21.01
CA PHE A 136 7.05 -1.88 20.08
C PHE A 136 6.68 -1.05 18.84
N VAL A 137 5.44 -0.60 18.77
CA VAL A 137 4.96 0.27 17.70
C VAL A 137 5.03 1.69 18.21
N GLY A 138 5.73 2.58 17.50
CA GLY A 138 5.78 4.00 17.85
C GLY A 138 4.39 4.67 17.78
N ASP A 139 4.32 5.91 18.23
CA ASP A 139 3.06 6.70 18.27
C ASP A 139 2.46 6.99 16.88
N ASP A 140 3.19 6.72 15.81
CA ASP A 140 2.69 6.85 14.45
C ASP A 140 1.70 5.73 14.13
N ASN A 141 0.57 6.10 13.54
CA ASN A 141 -0.47 5.16 13.09
C ASN A 141 0.11 4.11 12.16
N CYS A 142 0.48 2.97 12.71
CA CYS A 142 0.98 1.85 11.91
C CYS A 142 -0.19 1.18 11.18
N LEU A 143 -0.29 1.45 9.89
CA LEU A 143 -1.29 0.88 9.00
C LEU A 143 -0.61 0.05 7.92
N ALA A 144 -1.18 -1.10 7.60
CA ALA A 144 -0.72 -1.94 6.50
C ALA A 144 -1.87 -2.23 5.53
N LEU A 145 -1.63 -1.93 4.24
CA LEU A 145 -2.56 -2.28 3.17
C LEU A 145 -2.42 -3.75 2.78
N ASN A 146 -1.20 -4.31 2.82
CA ASN A 146 -0.96 -5.71 2.49
C ASN A 146 -1.00 -6.61 3.73
N GLU A 147 0.05 -6.61 4.52
CA GLU A 147 0.17 -7.54 5.65
C GLU A 147 1.08 -6.99 6.77
N VAL A 148 0.97 -7.65 7.91
CA VAL A 148 1.91 -7.60 9.02
C VAL A 148 2.53 -8.96 9.18
N ALA A 149 3.85 -9.03 9.20
CA ALA A 149 4.57 -10.28 9.36
C ALA A 149 5.41 -10.31 10.64
N ILE A 150 5.28 -11.38 11.39
CA ILE A 150 6.12 -11.70 12.53
C ILE A 150 7.10 -12.78 12.07
N HIS A 151 8.39 -12.51 12.28
CA HIS A 151 9.46 -13.45 11.96
C HIS A 151 10.28 -13.79 13.18
N ARG A 152 10.78 -15.02 13.21
CA ARG A 152 11.85 -15.40 14.14
C ARG A 152 13.11 -14.56 13.91
N HIS A 153 13.84 -14.32 14.96
CA HIS A 153 15.17 -13.75 14.88
C HIS A 153 16.22 -14.86 15.11
N GLY A 154 17.20 -14.98 14.22
CA GLY A 154 18.22 -16.01 14.29
C GLY A 154 17.70 -17.43 14.00
N ALA A 155 18.27 -18.45 14.65
CA ALA A 155 17.97 -19.87 14.41
C ALA A 155 16.82 -20.41 15.26
N THR A 156 16.40 -19.70 16.30
CA THR A 156 15.37 -20.17 17.24
C THR A 156 13.97 -19.89 16.66
N MET A 157 13.11 -20.92 16.67
CA MET A 157 11.73 -20.73 16.25
C MET A 157 10.98 -19.76 17.16
N VAL A 158 10.01 -19.06 16.61
CA VAL A 158 9.08 -18.22 17.37
C VAL A 158 7.81 -19.00 17.71
N SER A 159 7.24 -18.69 18.88
CA SER A 159 5.92 -19.17 19.30
C SER A 159 4.96 -17.96 19.34
N VAL A 160 3.92 -17.99 18.53
CA VAL A 160 2.93 -16.93 18.43
C VAL A 160 1.58 -17.44 18.93
N GLU A 161 1.23 -17.10 20.17
CA GLU A 161 -0.13 -17.33 20.68
C GLU A 161 -1.07 -16.33 20.03
N THR A 162 -2.10 -16.82 19.37
CA THR A 162 -3.04 -16.02 18.60
C THR A 162 -4.43 -16.08 19.21
N LEU A 163 -4.97 -14.89 19.52
CA LEU A 163 -6.33 -14.73 20.01
C LEU A 163 -7.15 -13.95 18.98
N ILE A 164 -8.39 -14.34 18.79
CA ILE A 164 -9.37 -13.63 17.97
C ILE A 164 -10.52 -13.21 18.90
N ASN A 165 -10.77 -11.91 19.00
CA ASN A 165 -11.80 -11.33 19.89
C ASN A 165 -11.66 -11.83 21.33
N GLY A 166 -10.42 -11.93 21.82
CA GLY A 166 -10.09 -12.36 23.18
C GLY A 166 -10.06 -13.89 23.41
N ASN A 167 -10.43 -14.71 22.42
CA ASN A 167 -10.42 -16.18 22.54
C ASN A 167 -9.18 -16.74 21.88
N THR A 168 -8.39 -17.54 22.59
CA THR A 168 -7.23 -18.24 22.03
C THR A 168 -7.69 -19.25 20.98
N VAL A 169 -7.21 -19.11 19.76
CA VAL A 169 -7.56 -19.98 18.62
C VAL A 169 -6.42 -20.92 18.24
N ALA A 170 -5.18 -20.50 18.37
CA ALA A 170 -4.00 -21.32 18.05
C ALA A 170 -2.74 -20.75 18.71
N THR A 171 -1.73 -21.64 18.84
CA THR A 171 -0.32 -21.22 19.04
C THR A 171 0.49 -21.76 17.87
N TYR A 172 1.03 -20.84 17.08
CA TYR A 172 1.86 -21.16 15.93
C TYR A 172 3.32 -21.28 16.38
N HIS A 173 3.92 -22.44 16.15
CA HIS A 173 5.35 -22.68 16.37
C HIS A 173 6.01 -22.86 15.01
N GLY A 174 6.97 -22.01 14.66
CA GLY A 174 7.63 -22.04 13.36
C GLY A 174 8.52 -20.84 13.11
N ASP A 175 8.63 -20.45 11.86
CA ASP A 175 9.42 -19.28 11.45
C ASP A 175 8.65 -17.95 11.64
N GLY A 176 7.33 -18.02 11.80
CA GLY A 176 6.52 -16.83 12.02
C GLY A 176 5.05 -16.97 11.67
N LEU A 177 4.41 -15.83 11.54
CA LEU A 177 3.00 -15.69 11.15
C LEU A 177 2.82 -14.42 10.31
N VAL A 178 2.08 -14.53 9.22
CA VAL A 178 1.63 -13.40 8.39
C VAL A 178 0.15 -13.17 8.64
N VAL A 179 -0.23 -11.95 8.95
CA VAL A 179 -1.63 -11.50 8.97
C VAL A 179 -1.82 -10.56 7.80
N SER A 180 -2.64 -10.93 6.83
CA SER A 180 -2.85 -10.15 5.61
C SER A 180 -4.28 -9.70 5.42
N THR A 181 -4.42 -8.58 4.71
CA THR A 181 -5.68 -8.14 4.12
C THR A 181 -5.98 -8.94 2.85
N PRO A 182 -7.16 -8.83 2.25
CA PRO A 182 -7.43 -9.36 0.92
C PRO A 182 -6.45 -8.83 -0.15
N THR A 183 -6.13 -7.55 -0.09
CA THR A 183 -5.13 -6.94 -0.99
C THR A 183 -3.76 -7.62 -0.85
N GLY A 184 -3.32 -7.88 0.37
CA GLY A 184 -2.06 -8.56 0.67
C GLY A 184 -2.08 -10.07 0.42
N SER A 185 -3.23 -10.66 0.07
CA SER A 185 -3.34 -12.10 -0.17
C SER A 185 -2.48 -12.56 -1.35
N THR A 186 -2.18 -11.68 -2.30
CA THR A 186 -1.30 -11.93 -3.46
C THR A 186 0.16 -11.55 -3.20
N ALA A 187 0.48 -11.00 -2.01
CA ALA A 187 1.82 -10.62 -1.60
C ALA A 187 2.49 -11.73 -0.75
N TYR A 188 3.00 -11.41 0.43
CA TYR A 188 3.73 -12.38 1.25
C TYR A 188 2.84 -13.53 1.78
N SER A 189 1.56 -13.25 2.01
CA SER A 189 0.59 -14.30 2.40
C SER A 189 0.53 -15.44 1.37
N LEU A 190 0.61 -15.12 0.07
CA LEU A 190 0.65 -16.13 -1.00
C LEU A 190 1.87 -17.04 -0.87
N SER A 191 3.04 -16.47 -0.63
CA SER A 191 4.29 -17.23 -0.42
C SER A 191 4.24 -18.09 0.84
N ALA A 192 3.46 -17.69 1.85
CA ALA A 192 3.19 -18.44 3.07
C ALA A 192 2.10 -19.54 2.88
N GLY A 193 1.61 -19.76 1.65
CA GLY A 193 0.57 -20.73 1.36
C GLY A 193 -0.86 -20.27 1.72
N GLY A 194 -1.05 -18.96 1.89
CA GLY A 194 -2.38 -18.35 2.04
C GLY A 194 -3.19 -18.41 0.74
N PRO A 195 -4.52 -18.36 0.82
CA PRO A 195 -5.40 -18.29 -0.35
C PRO A 195 -5.31 -16.93 -1.04
N VAL A 196 -5.54 -16.90 -2.34
CA VAL A 196 -5.86 -15.66 -3.06
C VAL A 196 -7.28 -15.25 -2.67
N VAL A 197 -7.45 -14.00 -2.25
CA VAL A 197 -8.73 -13.46 -1.78
C VAL A 197 -9.08 -12.24 -2.63
N ASP A 198 -10.34 -12.19 -3.09
CA ASP A 198 -10.85 -11.03 -3.80
C ASP A 198 -10.75 -9.77 -2.90
N PRO A 199 -10.19 -8.66 -3.39
CA PRO A 199 -10.04 -7.44 -2.61
C PRO A 199 -11.33 -6.86 -2.02
N ALA A 200 -12.49 -7.18 -2.61
CA ALA A 200 -13.79 -6.78 -2.11
C ALA A 200 -14.26 -7.58 -0.89
N CYS A 201 -13.61 -8.71 -0.57
CA CYS A 201 -13.93 -9.51 0.61
C CYS A 201 -13.57 -8.76 1.90
N ARG A 202 -14.44 -8.87 2.89
CA ARG A 202 -14.25 -8.27 4.21
C ARG A 202 -13.68 -9.29 5.19
N CYS A 203 -12.38 -9.57 5.06
CA CYS A 203 -11.71 -10.57 5.90
C CYS A 203 -10.21 -10.26 6.08
N PHE A 204 -9.59 -10.97 7.02
CA PHE A 204 -8.14 -11.08 7.16
C PHE A 204 -7.72 -12.54 7.06
N VAL A 205 -6.50 -12.78 6.62
CA VAL A 205 -5.92 -14.12 6.48
C VAL A 205 -4.70 -14.24 7.40
N LEU A 206 -4.70 -15.27 8.23
CA LEU A 206 -3.56 -15.63 9.09
C LEU A 206 -2.84 -16.81 8.47
N SER A 207 -1.64 -16.61 7.95
CA SER A 207 -0.84 -17.62 7.26
C SER A 207 0.43 -17.95 8.05
N PRO A 208 0.57 -19.17 8.61
CA PRO A 208 1.76 -19.56 9.36
C PRO A 208 2.97 -19.73 8.42
N LEU A 209 4.16 -19.32 8.91
CA LEU A 209 5.42 -19.48 8.20
C LEU A 209 6.14 -20.73 8.71
N ALA A 210 6.38 -21.69 7.81
CA ALA A 210 7.05 -22.96 8.10
C ALA A 210 6.65 -23.57 9.46
N PRO A 211 5.34 -23.83 9.69
CA PRO A 211 4.88 -24.30 10.98
C PRO A 211 5.43 -25.70 11.29
N HIS A 212 5.86 -25.92 12.53
CA HIS A 212 6.27 -27.25 13.00
C HIS A 212 5.13 -28.26 12.97
N ASN A 213 3.93 -27.83 13.27
CA ASN A 213 2.74 -28.67 13.16
C ASN A 213 2.23 -28.67 11.71
N LEU A 214 2.43 -29.77 11.02
CA LEU A 214 2.07 -29.95 9.61
C LEU A 214 0.56 -29.93 9.35
N THR A 215 -0.29 -29.99 10.36
CA THR A 215 -1.75 -29.86 10.22
C THR A 215 -2.24 -28.41 10.23
N MET A 216 -1.37 -27.46 10.60
CA MET A 216 -1.74 -26.02 10.55
C MET A 216 -2.05 -25.58 9.14
N ARG A 217 -3.08 -24.78 9.02
CA ARG A 217 -3.54 -24.19 7.76
C ARG A 217 -3.79 -22.71 7.96
N PRO A 218 -3.72 -21.90 6.89
CA PRO A 218 -4.18 -20.52 6.94
C PRO A 218 -5.63 -20.43 7.43
N VAL A 219 -5.90 -19.43 8.24
CA VAL A 219 -7.22 -19.16 8.82
C VAL A 219 -7.74 -17.84 8.29
N VAL A 220 -9.00 -17.82 7.86
CA VAL A 220 -9.68 -16.60 7.40
C VAL A 220 -10.65 -16.15 8.47
N VAL A 221 -10.61 -14.86 8.81
CA VAL A 221 -11.47 -14.25 9.83
C VAL A 221 -12.09 -12.96 9.28
N PRO A 222 -13.25 -12.51 9.79
CA PRO A 222 -13.83 -11.21 9.41
C PRO A 222 -12.85 -10.04 9.66
N ASP A 223 -12.88 -9.02 8.80
CA ASP A 223 -12.05 -7.81 8.95
C ASP A 223 -12.44 -6.95 10.17
N SER A 224 -13.57 -7.23 10.79
CA SER A 224 -13.99 -6.65 12.07
C SER A 224 -13.36 -7.32 13.30
N SER A 225 -12.55 -8.37 13.09
CA SER A 225 -11.92 -9.11 14.19
C SER A 225 -10.79 -8.32 14.82
N HIS A 226 -10.71 -8.37 16.16
CA HIS A 226 -9.54 -7.95 16.91
C HIS A 226 -8.59 -9.14 17.06
N ILE A 227 -7.41 -9.06 16.45
CA ILE A 227 -6.40 -10.12 16.46
C ILE A 227 -5.31 -9.73 17.43
N THR A 228 -5.11 -10.53 18.48
CA THR A 228 -4.01 -10.35 19.44
C THR A 228 -2.95 -11.41 19.19
N LEU A 229 -1.71 -10.97 19.02
CA LEU A 229 -0.55 -11.84 18.84
C LEU A 229 0.38 -11.68 20.04
N ARG A 230 0.59 -12.74 20.81
CA ARG A 230 1.52 -12.77 21.94
C ARG A 230 2.75 -13.56 21.54
N LEU A 231 3.89 -12.90 21.60
CA LEU A 231 5.17 -13.50 21.24
C LEU A 231 5.79 -14.13 22.47
N ASN A 232 6.05 -15.43 22.40
CA ASN A 232 6.85 -16.14 23.38
C ASN A 232 8.14 -16.59 22.70
N SER A 233 9.20 -15.79 22.80
CA SER A 233 10.54 -16.26 22.47
C SER A 233 11.08 -17.05 23.66
N ARG A 234 11.52 -18.28 23.43
CA ARG A 234 12.43 -18.93 24.38
C ARG A 234 13.78 -18.22 24.18
N GLY A 235 14.10 -17.28 25.10
CA GLY A 235 15.36 -16.57 25.12
C GLY A 235 16.57 -17.50 25.19
#